data_31e29ca0357445ea8fb8b826de10f3f4
#
_entry.id   31e29ca0357445ea8fb8b826de10f3f4
#
_cell.length_a   1.000
_cell.length_b   1.000
_cell.length_c   1.000
_cell.angle_alpha   90.00
_cell.angle_beta   90.00
_cell.angle_gamma   90.00
#
_symmetry.space_group_name_H-M   'P 1'
#
loop_
_entity.id
_entity.type
_entity.pdbx_description
1 polymer ?
#
loop_
_entity_poly.entity_id
_entity_poly.type
_entity_poly.pdbx_seq_one_letter_code
_entity_poly.pdbx_strand_id
1 'polypeptide(L)'
;KIKADKLAGELISEKLNVDYLNANLNIKGTGLESNDLDLIIDGSLSDLKYNNYIYEDVSINGSLKNQSFNGDISLSDKLIDLVFKGDLDLNKNPYEFDFTLNVNHAFLNDLGLVDNALNPKISFNSKATGTGSSLDNFTGDIDFTEINYFENDNKYFFDSLNIYSISNDKEHQVTLLSKFFTFDMVGNYHFDHFSNDLDSYLSIFIP
;
A
#
# COMPACT_ATOMS: atom_id res chain seq x y z
N LYS A 1 13.30 -15.33 20.66
CA LYS A 1 12.58 -14.14 21.16
C LYS A 1 13.51 -12.96 21.13
N ILE A 2 13.17 -11.95 20.38
CA ILE A 2 13.93 -10.70 20.26
C ILE A 2 13.17 -9.63 21.04
N LYS A 3 13.87 -8.99 21.97
CA LYS A 3 13.44 -7.72 22.56
C LYS A 3 14.49 -6.70 22.18
N ALA A 4 14.10 -5.68 21.48
CA ALA A 4 14.96 -4.60 21.08
C ALA A 4 14.41 -3.27 21.59
N ASP A 5 15.26 -2.49 22.24
CA ASP A 5 15.02 -1.11 22.61
C ASP A 5 15.94 -0.25 21.73
N LYS A 6 15.34 0.59 20.89
CA LYS A 6 16.03 1.44 19.91
C LYS A 6 16.99 0.68 18.98
N LEU A 7 16.51 -0.40 18.37
CA LEU A 7 17.28 -1.05 17.32
C LEU A 7 17.43 -0.06 16.14
N ALA A 8 18.65 0.24 15.74
CA ALA A 8 18.91 1.14 14.62
C ALA A 8 18.44 0.52 13.31
N GLY A 9 17.74 1.29 12.50
CA GLY A 9 17.16 0.82 11.23
C GLY A 9 18.20 0.35 10.22
N GLU A 10 19.42 0.90 10.26
CA GLU A 10 20.57 0.49 9.44
C GLU A 10 20.91 -1.00 9.60
N LEU A 11 20.64 -1.58 10.78
CA LEU A 11 20.85 -3.02 11.05
C LEU A 11 19.78 -3.89 10.37
N ILE A 12 18.66 -3.29 9.93
CA ILE A 12 17.54 -4.01 9.32
C ILE A 12 17.66 -3.95 7.81
N SER A 13 17.83 -2.76 7.26
CA SER A 13 18.09 -2.54 5.83
C SER A 13 18.46 -1.08 5.57
N GLU A 14 19.57 -0.85 4.87
CA GLU A 14 19.96 0.47 4.37
C GLU A 14 18.96 1.05 3.35
N LYS A 15 18.10 0.20 2.78
CA LYS A 15 17.07 0.60 1.79
C LYS A 15 15.77 1.10 2.43
N LEU A 16 15.55 0.78 3.69
CA LEU A 16 14.37 1.21 4.44
C LEU A 16 14.76 2.47 5.22
N ASN A 17 14.03 3.57 5.00
CA ASN A 17 14.21 4.82 5.76
C ASN A 17 13.72 4.69 7.22
N VAL A 18 14.10 3.61 7.88
CA VAL A 18 13.80 3.34 9.28
C VAL A 18 14.96 3.84 10.12
N ASP A 19 14.74 4.82 10.99
CA ASP A 19 15.77 5.35 11.89
C ASP A 19 16.01 4.40 13.09
N TYR A 20 14.94 4.01 13.76
CA TYR A 20 14.97 3.02 14.85
C TYR A 20 13.59 2.39 15.07
N LEU A 21 13.57 1.30 15.81
CA LEU A 21 12.34 0.69 16.30
C LEU A 21 12.54 0.08 17.69
N ASN A 22 11.43 0.02 18.44
CA ASN A 22 11.30 -0.77 19.65
C ASN A 22 10.48 -2.01 19.35
N ALA A 23 11.00 -3.20 19.62
CA ALA A 23 10.38 -4.43 19.19
C ALA A 23 10.25 -5.45 20.33
N ASN A 24 9.13 -6.17 20.33
CA ASN A 24 8.92 -7.37 21.11
C ASN A 24 8.43 -8.48 20.18
N LEU A 25 9.37 -9.08 19.47
CA LEU A 25 9.10 -10.07 18.43
C LEU A 25 9.50 -11.48 18.86
N ASN A 26 8.68 -12.44 18.52
CA ASN A 26 8.98 -13.86 18.57
C ASN A 26 9.22 -14.34 17.14
N ILE A 27 10.48 -14.51 16.77
CA ILE A 27 10.88 -14.93 15.44
C ILE A 27 11.42 -16.35 15.52
N LYS A 28 10.94 -17.22 14.64
CA LYS A 28 11.42 -18.61 14.47
C LYS A 28 11.66 -18.85 13.00
N GLY A 29 12.75 -19.52 12.68
CA GLY A 29 13.03 -19.89 11.29
C GLY A 29 14.51 -20.02 11.00
N THR A 30 14.83 -19.97 9.72
CA THR A 30 16.16 -20.16 9.15
C THR A 30 16.44 -19.14 8.05
N GLY A 31 17.70 -19.05 7.63
CA GLY A 31 18.15 -18.11 6.61
C GLY A 31 18.64 -16.79 7.21
N LEU A 32 19.63 -16.18 6.57
CA LEU A 32 20.20 -14.88 6.93
C LEU A 32 20.15 -13.91 5.76
N GLU A 33 20.00 -14.41 4.54
CA GLU A 33 19.89 -13.60 3.33
C GLU A 33 18.46 -13.59 2.83
N SER A 34 18.05 -12.54 2.14
CA SER A 34 16.66 -12.34 1.69
C SER A 34 16.12 -13.50 0.84
N ASN A 35 16.99 -14.20 0.11
CA ASN A 35 16.61 -15.29 -0.78
C ASN A 35 16.50 -16.66 -0.08
N ASP A 36 16.93 -16.73 1.18
CA ASP A 36 16.94 -17.98 1.94
C ASP A 36 16.14 -17.86 3.25
N LEU A 37 15.47 -16.73 3.50
CA LEU A 37 14.63 -16.50 4.67
C LEU A 37 13.43 -17.47 4.66
N ASP A 38 13.22 -18.12 5.80
CA ASP A 38 12.02 -18.87 6.13
C ASP A 38 11.70 -18.62 7.61
N LEU A 39 10.90 -17.58 7.87
CA LEU A 39 10.64 -17.03 9.18
C LEU A 39 9.15 -17.06 9.51
N ILE A 40 8.84 -17.38 10.75
CA ILE A 40 7.54 -17.11 11.38
C ILE A 40 7.78 -15.96 12.35
N ILE A 41 6.99 -14.91 12.21
CA ILE A 41 7.09 -13.67 12.97
C ILE A 41 5.77 -13.44 13.71
N ASP A 42 5.86 -13.22 15.01
CA ASP A 42 4.73 -12.87 15.86
C ASP A 42 5.17 -11.85 16.89
N GLY A 43 4.48 -10.72 16.97
CA GLY A 43 4.74 -9.71 17.96
C GLY A 43 4.39 -8.29 17.58
N SER A 44 5.01 -7.32 18.26
CA SER A 44 4.69 -5.91 18.11
C SER A 44 5.91 -5.02 18.09
N LEU A 45 5.75 -3.86 17.44
CA LEU A 45 6.64 -2.71 17.51
C LEU A 45 5.90 -1.61 18.26
N SER A 46 6.47 -1.08 19.32
CA SER A 46 5.86 0.00 20.09
C SER A 46 6.17 1.38 19.51
N ASP A 47 7.34 1.53 18.89
CA ASP A 47 7.77 2.75 18.23
C ASP A 47 8.55 2.36 16.97
N LEU A 48 8.04 2.73 15.82
CA LEU A 48 8.71 2.60 14.53
C LEU A 48 8.97 3.98 13.98
N LYS A 49 10.21 4.46 14.05
CA LYS A 49 10.57 5.75 13.45
C LYS A 49 10.91 5.58 11.97
N TYR A 50 10.03 6.13 11.13
CA TYR A 50 10.14 6.09 9.67
C TYR A 50 9.82 7.47 9.10
N ASN A 51 10.63 7.97 8.18
CA ASN A 51 10.48 9.30 7.55
C ASN A 51 10.22 10.43 8.57
N ASN A 52 11.01 10.48 9.66
CA ASN A 52 10.89 11.47 10.75
C ASN A 52 9.59 11.39 11.59
N TYR A 53 8.73 10.42 11.36
CA TYR A 53 7.55 10.17 12.17
C TYR A 53 7.72 8.88 13.00
N ILE A 54 7.13 8.87 14.19
CA ILE A 54 7.13 7.68 15.07
C ILE A 54 5.74 7.08 15.03
N TYR A 55 5.62 5.92 14.38
CA TYR A 55 4.40 5.12 14.37
C TYR A 55 4.32 4.30 15.65
N GLU A 56 3.18 4.37 16.31
CA GLU A 56 2.87 3.63 17.53
C GLU A 56 2.10 2.33 17.16
N ASP A 57 2.11 1.34 18.06
CA ASP A 57 1.27 0.14 18.02
C ASP A 57 1.17 -0.60 16.67
N VAL A 58 2.32 -1.01 16.14
CA VAL A 58 2.39 -1.92 14.99
C VAL A 58 2.40 -3.36 15.48
N SER A 59 1.52 -4.22 14.98
CA SER A 59 1.58 -5.66 15.22
C SER A 59 1.78 -6.44 13.92
N ILE A 60 2.50 -7.55 14.00
CA ILE A 60 2.80 -8.43 12.88
C ILE A 60 2.59 -9.86 13.32
N ASN A 61 1.80 -10.63 12.56
CA ASN A 61 1.66 -12.06 12.72
C ASN A 61 1.68 -12.71 11.33
N GLY A 62 2.71 -13.48 11.01
CA GLY A 62 2.80 -14.07 9.68
C GLY A 62 4.08 -14.85 9.44
N SER A 63 4.26 -15.22 8.20
CA SER A 63 5.47 -15.86 7.69
C SER A 63 6.10 -15.03 6.59
N LEU A 64 7.42 -14.99 6.59
CA LEU A 64 8.23 -14.38 5.53
C LEU A 64 9.15 -15.45 4.96
N LYS A 65 8.94 -15.79 3.68
CA LYS A 65 9.73 -16.81 2.99
C LYS A 65 10.18 -16.30 1.63
N ASN A 66 11.49 -16.23 1.42
CA ASN A 66 12.07 -15.83 0.12
C ASN A 66 11.41 -14.56 -0.44
N GLN A 67 11.28 -13.48 0.35
CA GLN A 67 10.60 -12.24 -0.03
C GLN A 67 9.07 -12.38 -0.26
N SER A 68 8.48 -13.49 0.11
CA SER A 68 7.02 -13.68 0.14
C SER A 68 6.52 -13.56 1.57
N PHE A 69 5.57 -12.68 1.81
CA PHE A 69 4.91 -12.49 3.10
C PHE A 69 3.49 -13.04 3.05
N ASN A 70 3.12 -13.82 4.05
CA ASN A 70 1.74 -14.24 4.30
C ASN A 70 1.38 -13.97 5.75
N GLY A 71 0.34 -13.20 5.99
CA GLY A 71 -0.05 -12.88 7.37
C GLY A 71 -0.87 -11.62 7.52
N ASP A 72 -0.91 -11.15 8.78
CA ASP A 72 -1.63 -9.98 9.23
C ASP A 72 -0.65 -8.91 9.72
N ILE A 73 -0.88 -7.66 9.35
CA ILE A 73 -0.21 -6.48 9.90
C ILE A 73 -1.29 -5.51 10.33
N SER A 74 -1.20 -5.01 11.55
CA SER A 74 -2.02 -3.89 11.99
C SER A 74 -1.15 -2.73 12.47
N LEU A 75 -1.62 -1.53 12.20
CA LEU A 75 -1.01 -0.28 12.63
C LEU A 75 -2.13 0.58 13.22
N SER A 76 -2.01 0.95 14.48
CA SER A 76 -2.97 1.83 15.16
C SER A 76 -2.25 3.06 15.69
N ASP A 77 -2.32 4.13 14.92
CA ASP A 77 -1.62 5.39 15.18
C ASP A 77 -2.54 6.59 14.91
N LYS A 78 -2.13 7.79 15.35
CA LYS A 78 -2.92 9.03 15.15
C LYS A 78 -3.07 9.42 13.69
N LEU A 79 -2.03 9.16 12.88
CA LEU A 79 -2.04 9.52 11.46
C LEU A 79 -2.68 8.45 10.60
N ILE A 80 -2.59 7.18 11.04
CA ILE A 80 -3.06 6.06 10.26
C ILE A 80 -3.47 4.90 11.15
N ASP A 81 -4.64 4.35 10.88
CA ASP A 81 -5.14 3.12 11.50
C ASP A 81 -5.54 2.18 10.37
N LEU A 82 -4.84 1.06 10.26
CA LEU A 82 -5.07 0.07 9.20
C LEU A 82 -4.90 -1.37 9.68
N VAL A 83 -5.53 -2.28 8.94
CA VAL A 83 -5.31 -3.72 9.05
C VAL A 83 -5.11 -4.30 7.64
N PHE A 84 -3.96 -4.88 7.42
CA PHE A 84 -3.63 -5.67 6.23
C PHE A 84 -3.74 -7.16 6.57
N LYS A 85 -4.29 -7.96 5.65
CA LYS A 85 -4.30 -9.44 5.75
C LYS A 85 -4.15 -10.04 4.37
N GLY A 86 -3.20 -10.95 4.20
CA GLY A 86 -3.05 -11.68 2.95
C GLY A 86 -1.63 -12.01 2.57
N ASP A 87 -1.44 -12.13 1.26
CA ASP A 87 -0.24 -12.61 0.61
C ASP A 87 0.39 -11.52 -0.26
N LEU A 88 1.72 -11.35 -0.14
CA LEU A 88 2.55 -10.53 -1.01
C LEU A 88 3.77 -11.35 -1.44
N ASP A 89 3.88 -11.71 -2.70
CA ASP A 89 5.03 -12.42 -3.25
C ASP A 89 5.90 -11.48 -4.10
N LEU A 90 6.93 -10.92 -3.48
CA LEU A 90 7.88 -10.01 -4.12
C LEU A 90 9.06 -10.76 -4.77
N ASN A 91 9.08 -12.10 -4.70
CA ASN A 91 10.08 -12.93 -5.38
C ASN A 91 9.71 -13.18 -6.86
N LYS A 92 8.46 -12.93 -7.24
CA LYS A 92 7.99 -13.04 -8.62
C LYS A 92 8.20 -11.75 -9.40
N ASN A 93 8.23 -11.86 -10.70
CA ASN A 93 8.30 -10.70 -11.60
C ASN A 93 7.32 -10.90 -12.76
N PRO A 94 6.19 -10.16 -12.79
CA PRO A 94 5.75 -9.17 -11.81
C PRO A 94 5.41 -9.76 -10.44
N TYR A 95 5.34 -8.94 -9.40
CA TYR A 95 4.92 -9.34 -8.05
C TYR A 95 3.51 -9.93 -8.07
N GLU A 96 3.21 -10.87 -7.18
CA GLU A 96 1.85 -11.39 -6.99
C GLU A 96 1.30 -10.98 -5.63
N PHE A 97 -0.01 -10.75 -5.56
CA PHE A 97 -0.66 -10.38 -4.31
C PHE A 97 -2.13 -10.82 -4.26
N ASP A 98 -2.56 -11.19 -3.07
CA ASP A 98 -3.97 -11.44 -2.71
C ASP A 98 -4.15 -10.98 -1.26
N PHE A 99 -4.74 -9.80 -1.06
CA PHE A 99 -4.88 -9.24 0.27
C PHE A 99 -6.17 -8.44 0.46
N THR A 100 -6.51 -8.24 1.73
CA THR A 100 -7.47 -7.22 2.17
C THR A 100 -6.73 -6.13 2.95
N LEU A 101 -7.15 -4.89 2.77
CA LEU A 101 -6.64 -3.73 3.48
C LEU A 101 -7.82 -2.89 3.99
N ASN A 102 -7.99 -2.81 5.30
CA ASN A 102 -8.97 -1.95 5.94
C ASN A 102 -8.25 -0.73 6.48
N VAL A 103 -8.64 0.44 6.06
CA VAL A 103 -8.11 1.72 6.55
C VAL A 103 -9.23 2.45 7.29
N ASN A 104 -9.14 2.48 8.63
CA ASN A 104 -10.09 3.19 9.47
C ASN A 104 -9.90 4.70 9.37
N HIS A 105 -8.66 5.14 9.26
CA HIS A 105 -8.29 6.50 8.86
C HIS A 105 -6.85 6.58 8.36
N ALA A 106 -6.61 7.54 7.46
CA ALA A 106 -5.27 7.97 7.04
C ALA A 106 -5.30 9.46 6.72
N PHE A 107 -4.40 10.24 7.32
CA PHE A 107 -4.20 11.67 7.04
C PHE A 107 -3.17 11.82 5.93
N LEU A 108 -3.65 12.11 4.72
CA LEU A 108 -2.85 11.91 3.50
C LEU A 108 -1.67 12.88 3.38
N ASN A 109 -1.82 14.13 3.82
CA ASN A 109 -0.74 15.10 3.77
C ASN A 109 0.34 14.80 4.83
N ASP A 110 -0.06 14.47 6.06
CA ASP A 110 0.88 14.15 7.14
C ASP A 110 1.67 12.87 6.85
N LEU A 111 1.09 11.95 6.07
CA LEU A 111 1.76 10.74 5.59
C LEU A 111 2.64 11.00 4.35
N GLY A 112 2.62 12.22 3.80
CA GLY A 112 3.37 12.56 2.58
C GLY A 112 2.83 11.93 1.30
N LEU A 113 1.56 11.51 1.31
CA LEU A 113 0.91 10.88 0.14
C LEU A 113 0.34 11.90 -0.84
N VAL A 114 0.01 13.09 -0.35
CA VAL A 114 -0.44 14.23 -1.15
C VAL A 114 0.17 15.51 -0.61
N ASP A 115 0.37 16.50 -1.47
CA ASP A 115 0.76 17.85 -1.08
C ASP A 115 -0.51 18.73 -1.05
N ASN A 116 -1.25 18.66 0.05
CA ASN A 116 -2.49 19.39 0.24
C ASN A 116 -2.56 19.99 1.65
N ALA A 117 -2.50 21.32 1.72
CA ALA A 117 -2.54 22.06 3.00
C ALA A 117 -3.79 21.81 3.85
N LEU A 118 -4.86 21.27 3.25
CA LEU A 118 -6.11 20.93 3.94
C LEU A 118 -6.04 19.61 4.71
N ASN A 119 -4.93 18.86 4.53
CA ASN A 119 -4.67 17.58 5.15
C ASN A 119 -5.87 16.60 5.11
N PRO A 120 -6.29 16.20 3.91
CA PRO A 120 -7.46 15.35 3.76
C PRO A 120 -7.28 14.01 4.45
N LYS A 121 -8.40 13.47 4.96
CA LYS A 121 -8.46 12.18 5.62
C LYS A 121 -9.29 11.20 4.80
N ILE A 122 -8.81 9.96 4.66
CA ILE A 122 -9.53 8.90 3.99
C ILE A 122 -9.77 7.70 4.91
N SER A 123 -10.87 6.99 4.68
CA SER A 123 -11.09 5.63 5.19
C SER A 123 -11.74 4.77 4.10
N PHE A 124 -11.43 3.48 4.07
CA PHE A 124 -12.00 2.52 3.11
C PHE A 124 -11.70 1.08 3.52
N ASN A 125 -12.43 0.14 2.94
CA ASN A 125 -12.05 -1.27 2.89
C ASN A 125 -11.64 -1.59 1.46
N SER A 126 -10.63 -2.44 1.30
CA SER A 126 -10.19 -2.88 -0.02
C SER A 126 -9.86 -4.36 -0.04
N LYS A 127 -10.10 -4.99 -1.19
CA LYS A 127 -9.60 -6.31 -1.54
C LYS A 127 -8.85 -6.18 -2.86
N ALA A 128 -7.63 -6.70 -2.92
CA ALA A 128 -6.81 -6.66 -4.11
C ALA A 128 -6.28 -8.07 -4.43
N THR A 129 -6.42 -8.49 -5.68
CA THR A 129 -5.88 -9.76 -6.18
C THR A 129 -5.29 -9.52 -7.56
N GLY A 130 -4.05 -9.93 -7.77
CA GLY A 130 -3.43 -9.73 -9.08
C GLY A 130 -1.93 -9.86 -9.10
N THR A 131 -1.38 -9.35 -10.19
CA THR A 131 0.06 -9.25 -10.43
C THR A 131 0.42 -7.86 -10.90
N GLY A 132 1.60 -7.38 -10.54
CA GLY A 132 2.10 -6.07 -10.98
C GLY A 132 3.23 -5.59 -10.10
N SER A 133 4.15 -4.81 -10.66
CA SER A 133 5.19 -4.09 -9.92
C SER A 133 5.06 -2.56 -10.06
N SER A 134 4.12 -2.13 -10.91
CA SER A 134 3.72 -0.74 -11.14
C SER A 134 2.28 -0.72 -11.67
N LEU A 135 1.68 0.47 -11.77
CA LEU A 135 0.38 0.67 -12.40
C LEU A 135 0.39 0.26 -13.88
N ASP A 136 1.53 0.42 -14.57
CA ASP A 136 1.66 0.13 -15.99
C ASP A 136 1.63 -1.37 -16.33
N ASN A 137 1.95 -2.23 -15.37
CA ASN A 137 1.93 -3.68 -15.58
C ASN A 137 0.98 -4.43 -14.64
N PHE A 138 0.10 -3.69 -13.97
CA PHE A 138 -0.92 -4.28 -13.11
C PHE A 138 -1.92 -5.10 -13.93
N THR A 139 -2.18 -6.32 -13.50
CA THR A 139 -3.24 -7.19 -14.01
C THR A 139 -3.97 -7.81 -12.83
N GLY A 140 -5.27 -7.59 -12.73
CA GLY A 140 -6.08 -8.07 -11.62
C GLY A 140 -7.24 -7.17 -11.28
N ASP A 141 -7.75 -7.35 -10.07
CA ASP A 141 -8.89 -6.64 -9.51
C ASP A 141 -8.51 -5.95 -8.21
N ILE A 142 -8.98 -4.71 -8.03
CA ILE A 142 -8.97 -4.00 -6.75
C ILE A 142 -10.37 -3.49 -6.48
N ASP A 143 -11.00 -4.01 -5.44
CA ASP A 143 -12.29 -3.55 -4.95
C ASP A 143 -12.10 -2.63 -3.77
N PHE A 144 -12.67 -1.44 -3.83
CA PHE A 144 -12.80 -0.53 -2.70
C PHE A 144 -14.26 -0.41 -2.30
N THR A 145 -14.53 -0.43 -1.01
CA THR A 145 -15.87 -0.24 -0.44
C THR A 145 -15.85 0.72 0.74
N GLU A 146 -17.00 1.33 1.03
CA GLU A 146 -17.17 2.25 2.17
C GLU A 146 -16.15 3.40 2.19
N ILE A 147 -15.84 3.94 1.01
CA ILE A 147 -14.84 4.99 0.87
C ILE A 147 -15.40 6.30 1.44
N ASN A 148 -14.74 6.85 2.46
CA ASN A 148 -15.03 8.17 2.99
C ASN A 148 -13.80 9.05 2.82
N TYR A 149 -14.01 10.21 2.20
CA TYR A 149 -13.00 11.23 2.04
C TYR A 149 -13.47 12.50 2.75
N PHE A 150 -12.63 13.05 3.61
CA PHE A 150 -12.91 14.24 4.39
C PHE A 150 -11.88 15.31 4.04
N GLU A 151 -12.35 16.49 3.71
CA GLU A 151 -11.52 17.65 3.46
C GLU A 151 -12.18 18.88 4.09
N ASN A 152 -11.59 19.45 5.12
CA ASN A 152 -12.20 20.44 6.00
C ASN A 152 -13.56 19.93 6.53
N ASP A 153 -14.63 20.71 6.33
CA ASP A 153 -16.00 20.39 6.72
C ASP A 153 -16.74 19.52 5.68
N ASN A 154 -16.11 19.24 4.54
CA ASN A 154 -16.72 18.45 3.47
C ASN A 154 -16.47 16.96 3.69
N LYS A 155 -17.53 16.18 3.50
CA LYS A 155 -17.49 14.73 3.53
C LYS A 155 -18.03 14.18 2.22
N TYR A 156 -17.24 13.36 1.56
CA TYR A 156 -17.61 12.64 0.36
C TYR A 156 -17.66 11.15 0.66
N PHE A 157 -18.72 10.50 0.24
CA PHE A 157 -18.92 9.07 0.44
C PHE A 157 -19.14 8.37 -0.89
N PHE A 158 -18.43 7.28 -1.11
CA PHE A 158 -18.61 6.39 -2.26
C PHE A 158 -18.83 4.97 -1.74
N ASP A 159 -19.93 4.35 -2.16
CA ASP A 159 -20.27 2.97 -1.77
C ASP A 159 -19.18 1.99 -2.21
N SER A 160 -18.76 2.11 -3.49
CA SER A 160 -17.77 1.24 -4.08
C SER A 160 -17.07 1.86 -5.28
N LEU A 161 -15.84 1.42 -5.49
CA LEU A 161 -15.06 1.62 -6.71
C LEU A 161 -14.33 0.30 -7.00
N ASN A 162 -14.57 -0.28 -8.17
CA ASN A 162 -13.80 -1.42 -8.67
C ASN A 162 -12.82 -0.95 -9.74
N ILE A 163 -11.59 -1.43 -9.66
CA ILE A 163 -10.54 -1.25 -10.65
C ILE A 163 -10.19 -2.62 -11.20
N TYR A 164 -10.49 -2.84 -12.46
CA TYR A 164 -10.08 -4.02 -13.19
C TYR A 164 -9.02 -3.65 -14.22
N SER A 165 -7.93 -4.41 -14.27
CA SER A 165 -6.85 -4.17 -15.22
C SER A 165 -6.37 -5.45 -15.85
N ILE A 166 -6.08 -5.39 -17.15
CA ILE A 166 -5.34 -6.40 -17.90
C ILE A 166 -4.18 -5.70 -18.61
N SER A 167 -2.98 -6.20 -18.38
CA SER A 167 -1.77 -5.74 -19.06
C SER A 167 -1.14 -6.88 -19.83
N ASN A 168 -0.81 -6.67 -21.10
CA ASN A 168 -0.08 -7.61 -21.94
C ASN A 168 0.90 -6.86 -22.85
N ASP A 169 1.72 -7.56 -23.60
CA ASP A 169 2.79 -6.98 -24.44
C ASP A 169 2.30 -6.00 -25.52
N LYS A 170 1.00 -5.93 -25.79
CA LYS A 170 0.45 -5.13 -26.90
C LYS A 170 -0.38 -3.96 -26.43
N GLU A 171 -1.13 -4.14 -25.34
CA GLU A 171 -2.05 -3.14 -24.84
C GLU A 171 -2.34 -3.31 -23.36
N HIS A 172 -2.70 -2.23 -22.72
CA HIS A 172 -3.24 -2.16 -21.38
C HIS A 172 -4.72 -1.83 -21.45
N GLN A 173 -5.51 -2.52 -20.67
CA GLN A 173 -6.90 -2.15 -20.43
C GLN A 173 -7.10 -1.88 -18.94
N VAL A 174 -7.67 -0.72 -18.61
CA VAL A 174 -8.11 -0.39 -17.25
C VAL A 174 -9.55 0.01 -17.29
N THR A 175 -10.35 -0.63 -16.46
CA THR A 175 -11.77 -0.30 -16.25
C THR A 175 -11.93 0.18 -14.80
N LEU A 176 -12.48 1.37 -14.62
CA LEU A 176 -12.94 1.87 -13.32
C LEU A 176 -14.47 1.83 -13.31
N LEU A 177 -15.03 1.12 -12.35
CA LEU A 177 -16.47 0.96 -12.20
C LEU A 177 -16.92 1.46 -10.83
N SER A 178 -17.86 2.41 -10.84
CA SER A 178 -18.56 2.85 -9.64
C SER A 178 -20.05 2.98 -9.91
N LYS A 179 -20.83 3.27 -8.88
CA LYS A 179 -22.27 3.56 -9.02
C LYS A 179 -22.54 4.79 -9.91
N PHE A 180 -21.60 5.71 -10.03
CA PHE A 180 -21.80 7.02 -10.67
C PHE A 180 -21.18 7.11 -12.05
N PHE A 181 -20.16 6.31 -12.34
CA PHE A 181 -19.47 6.33 -13.62
C PHE A 181 -18.83 4.99 -13.94
N THR A 182 -18.63 4.77 -15.22
CA THR A 182 -17.74 3.75 -15.77
C THR A 182 -16.70 4.46 -16.62
N PHE A 183 -15.45 4.14 -16.43
CA PHE A 183 -14.36 4.64 -17.25
C PHE A 183 -13.56 3.45 -17.78
N ASP A 184 -13.40 3.38 -19.10
CA ASP A 184 -12.61 2.35 -19.77
C ASP A 184 -11.50 3.03 -20.57
N MET A 185 -10.28 2.56 -20.38
CA MET A 185 -9.11 3.00 -21.11
C MET A 185 -8.40 1.79 -21.70
N VAL A 186 -8.19 1.81 -23.00
CA VAL A 186 -7.50 0.73 -23.74
C VAL A 186 -6.43 1.35 -24.63
N GLY A 187 -5.22 0.85 -24.55
CA GLY A 187 -4.12 1.35 -25.38
C GLY A 187 -2.75 1.02 -24.83
N ASN A 188 -1.74 1.61 -25.45
CA ASN A 188 -0.37 1.56 -24.97
C ASN A 188 -0.02 2.92 -24.35
N TYR A 189 -0.16 3.00 -23.04
CA TYR A 189 0.07 4.22 -22.26
C TYR A 189 0.94 3.92 -21.05
N HIS A 190 1.54 4.99 -20.49
CA HIS A 190 2.31 4.96 -19.27
C HIS A 190 1.71 5.92 -18.24
N PHE A 191 1.37 5.42 -17.08
CA PHE A 191 0.75 6.23 -16.02
C PHE A 191 1.66 7.34 -15.51
N ASP A 192 2.97 7.15 -15.53
CA ASP A 192 3.94 8.16 -15.11
C ASP A 192 3.87 9.47 -15.92
N HIS A 193 3.36 9.41 -17.15
CA HIS A 193 3.19 10.54 -18.05
C HIS A 193 1.75 10.99 -18.22
N PHE A 194 0.81 10.19 -17.73
CA PHE A 194 -0.62 10.36 -18.01
C PHE A 194 -1.17 11.73 -17.61
N SER A 195 -0.78 12.29 -16.45
CA SER A 195 -1.23 13.61 -16.02
C SER A 195 -0.73 14.72 -16.97
N ASN A 196 0.53 14.67 -17.38
CA ASN A 196 1.13 15.64 -18.30
C ASN A 196 0.53 15.53 -19.70
N ASP A 197 0.27 14.32 -20.17
CA ASP A 197 -0.34 14.04 -21.46
C ASP A 197 -1.80 14.50 -21.48
N LEU A 198 -2.54 14.27 -20.40
CA LEU A 198 -3.90 14.73 -20.24
C LEU A 198 -3.97 16.26 -20.20
N ASP A 199 -3.11 16.92 -19.43
CA ASP A 199 -3.03 18.39 -19.37
C ASP A 199 -2.69 18.98 -20.76
N SER A 200 -1.74 18.36 -21.46
CA SER A 200 -1.38 18.75 -22.83
C SER A 200 -2.55 18.57 -23.80
N TYR A 201 -3.31 17.49 -23.68
CA TYR A 201 -4.47 17.22 -24.51
C TYR A 201 -5.62 18.21 -24.20
N LEU A 202 -5.92 18.43 -22.92
CA LEU A 202 -6.99 19.34 -22.51
C LEU A 202 -6.68 20.80 -22.85
N SER A 203 -5.42 21.22 -22.83
CA SER A 203 -5.00 22.58 -23.22
C SER A 203 -5.31 22.92 -24.69
N ILE A 204 -5.52 21.93 -25.55
CA ILE A 204 -5.97 22.10 -26.94
C ILE A 204 -7.42 22.57 -27.01
N PHE A 205 -8.25 22.15 -26.02
CA PHE A 205 -9.69 22.42 -26.01
C PHE A 205 -10.11 23.52 -25.02
N ILE A 206 -9.26 23.83 -24.05
CA ILE A 206 -9.50 24.83 -23.00
C ILE A 206 -8.29 25.77 -22.99
N PRO A 207 -8.24 26.78 -23.90
CA PRO A 207 -7.14 27.74 -23.98
C PRO A 207 -7.11 28.70 -22.78
#